data_022d75cd56c19cd0c8c5da7bac66841d
#
_entry.id   022d75cd56c19cd0c8c5da7bac66841d
#
_cell.length_a   1.000
_cell.length_b   1.000
_cell.length_c   1.000
_cell.angle_alpha   90.00
_cell.angle_beta   90.00
_cell.angle_gamma   90.00
#
_symmetry.space_group_name_H-M   'P 1'
#
loop_
_entity.id
_entity.type
_entity.pdbx_description
1 polymer ?
#
loop_
_entity_poly.entity_id
_entity_poly.type
_entity_poly.pdbx_seq_one_letter_code
_entity_poly.pdbx_strand_id
1 'polypeptide(L)'
;MLFKARTMTSILVGALLLSTAVPAAQAGEITSGLQIEAGQTFELGGGQEGGFTVTGKNNGPVAVVVLGQAEGKAAVERGTVAPGGTVDATFGPGEMALLRNTSRQKTARLKLKITGDTSSLGMTYSGNP
;
A
#
# COMPACT_ATOMS: atom_id res chain seq x y z
N MET A 1 -6.87 26.54 48.46
CA MET A 1 -6.81 26.14 47.98
C MET A 1 -6.67 25.42 47.31
N LEU A 2 -6.85 25.42 47.23
CA LEU A 2 -6.90 24.71 46.63
C LEU A 2 -6.87 24.11 45.96
N PHE A 3 -6.91 24.10 45.88
CA PHE A 3 -6.97 23.47 45.14
C PHE A 3 -6.79 22.98 44.50
N LYS A 4 -6.73 23.10 44.38
CA LYS A 4 -6.56 22.58 43.81
C LYS A 4 -6.39 21.94 43.15
N ALA A 5 -6.45 22.29 43.22
CA ALA A 5 -6.27 21.64 42.53
C ALA A 5 -6.19 20.98 41.91
N ARG A 6 -6.31 21.08 41.83
CA ARG A 6 -6.26 20.43 41.11
C ARG A 6 -6.10 19.76 40.43
N THR A 7 -6.17 19.99 40.41
CA THR A 7 -5.96 19.30 39.67
C THR A 7 -5.83 18.62 38.97
N MET A 8 -6.00 18.66 38.88
CA MET A 8 -5.89 18.07 38.08
C MET A 8 -5.56 17.43 37.39
N THR A 9 -5.64 17.67 37.41
CA THR A 9 -5.27 17.01 36.68
C THR A 9 -5.12 16.31 36.02
N SER A 10 -5.34 16.49 36.13
CA SER A 10 -5.19 15.80 35.36
C SER A 10 -5.11 15.22 34.65
N ILE A 11 -5.37 15.36 34.59
CA ILE A 11 -5.27 14.76 33.76
C ILE A 11 -5.00 14.24 33.08
N LEU A 12 -5.14 14.35 32.98
CA LEU A 12 -4.89 13.78 32.25
C LEU A 12 -4.47 13.22 31.80
N VAL A 13 -4.61 13.40 32.00
CA VAL A 13 -4.19 12.84 31.49
C VAL A 13 -3.93 12.20 30.95
N GLY A 14 -4.16 12.19 30.86
CA GLY A 14 -4.05 11.69 30.27
C GLY A 14 -3.98 11.18 29.60
N ALA A 15 -4.22 11.13 29.40
CA ALA A 15 -4.24 10.71 28.71
C ALA A 15 -4.03 10.37 28.03
N LEU A 16 -4.13 10.47 27.92
CA LEU A 16 -3.95 10.21 27.14
C LEU A 16 -3.50 9.64 26.66
N LEU A 17 -3.53 9.57 26.63
CA LEU A 17 -3.12 9.09 26.06
C LEU A 17 -2.93 8.35 25.59
N LEU A 18 -3.18 8.18 25.43
CA LEU A 18 -3.08 7.60 24.84
C LEU A 18 -2.86 7.08 24.16
N SER A 19 -3.00 7.10 24.02
CA SER A 19 -2.80 6.80 23.24
C SER A 19 -2.47 6.36 22.49
N THR A 20 -2.84 6.34 22.38
CA THR A 20 -2.72 5.82 21.75
C THR A 20 -1.93 5.68 20.74
N ALA A 21 -1.85 5.70 20.33
CA ALA A 21 -0.69 5.91 19.49
C ALA A 21 -0.12 4.63 18.90
N VAL A 22 -0.53 3.51 19.41
CA VAL A 22 -0.04 2.23 18.92
C VAL A 22 -0.36 2.03 17.44
N PRO A 23 -1.57 2.35 16.95
CA PRO A 23 -1.81 2.23 15.50
C PRO A 23 -0.88 3.10 14.66
N ALA A 24 -0.51 4.27 15.16
CA ALA A 24 0.40 5.13 14.42
C ALA A 24 1.79 4.52 14.29
N ALA A 25 2.22 3.71 15.26
CA ALA A 25 3.52 3.06 15.20
C ALA A 25 3.62 2.03 14.10
N GLN A 26 2.47 1.51 13.62
CA GLN A 26 2.47 0.51 12.55
C GLN A 26 2.23 1.12 11.18
N ALA A 27 1.78 2.36 11.13
CA ALA A 27 1.60 3.04 9.86
C ALA A 27 2.96 3.43 9.29
N GLY A 28 3.05 3.40 7.98
CA GLY A 28 4.29 3.75 7.31
C GLY A 28 4.06 4.23 5.91
N GLU A 29 5.16 4.52 5.25
CA GLU A 29 5.17 5.01 3.89
C GLU A 29 6.39 4.47 3.17
N ILE A 30 6.17 3.94 1.95
CA ILE A 30 7.24 3.46 1.09
C ILE A 30 7.12 4.21 -0.23
N THR A 31 8.23 4.79 -0.69
CA THR A 31 8.30 5.39 -2.03
C THR A 31 9.19 4.50 -2.88
N SER A 32 8.72 4.15 -4.07
CA SER A 32 9.43 3.20 -4.91
C SER A 32 9.37 3.63 -6.37
N GLY A 33 10.54 3.61 -7.02
CA GLY A 33 10.60 3.63 -8.47
C GLY A 33 10.57 2.19 -8.96
N LEU A 34 9.44 1.77 -9.51
CA LEU A 34 9.20 0.38 -9.84
C LEU A 34 9.41 0.13 -11.32
N GLN A 35 10.11 -0.96 -11.63
CA GLN A 35 10.23 -1.47 -12.98
C GLN A 35 9.63 -2.87 -13.01
N ILE A 36 8.75 -3.11 -13.97
CA ILE A 36 8.18 -4.44 -14.19
C ILE A 36 8.56 -4.86 -15.59
N GLU A 37 9.38 -5.89 -15.70
CA GLU A 37 9.86 -6.33 -17.00
C GLU A 37 8.74 -6.91 -17.83
N ALA A 38 8.97 -6.97 -19.13
CA ALA A 38 7.99 -7.51 -20.05
C ALA A 38 7.58 -8.92 -19.63
N GLY A 39 6.29 -9.19 -19.67
CA GLY A 39 5.77 -10.50 -19.33
C GLY A 39 5.70 -10.79 -17.84
N GLN A 40 5.88 -9.78 -16.97
CA GLN A 40 5.89 -9.99 -15.53
C GLN A 40 4.80 -9.21 -14.82
N THR A 41 4.49 -9.66 -13.61
CA THR A 41 3.60 -9.00 -12.66
C THR A 41 4.37 -8.75 -11.37
N PHE A 42 4.24 -7.54 -10.84
CA PHE A 42 4.77 -7.18 -9.52
C PHE A 42 3.71 -7.52 -8.47
N GLU A 43 4.12 -8.20 -7.41
CA GLU A 43 3.25 -8.61 -6.33
C GLU A 43 3.65 -7.90 -5.05
N LEU A 44 2.69 -7.24 -4.42
CA LEU A 44 2.93 -6.45 -3.23
C LEU A 44 1.97 -6.89 -2.14
N GLY A 45 2.51 -7.30 -1.00
CA GLY A 45 1.72 -7.66 0.16
C GLY A 45 1.27 -9.11 0.17
N GLY A 46 0.14 -9.35 0.82
CA GLY A 46 -0.38 -10.70 1.03
C GLY A 46 0.12 -11.27 2.34
N GLY A 47 -0.61 -11.01 3.43
CA GLY A 47 -0.22 -11.49 4.76
C GLY A 47 -0.08 -10.37 5.77
N GLN A 48 -0.21 -9.13 5.36
CA GLN A 48 -0.20 -8.00 6.29
C GLN A 48 -1.49 -7.98 7.11
N GLU A 49 -1.40 -7.47 8.34
CA GLU A 49 -2.56 -7.44 9.22
C GLU A 49 -3.50 -6.29 8.89
N GLY A 50 -2.98 -5.16 8.45
CA GLY A 50 -3.79 -4.00 8.10
C GLY A 50 -3.81 -3.78 6.61
N GLY A 51 -4.65 -2.83 6.18
CA GLY A 51 -4.73 -2.46 4.77
C GLY A 51 -3.63 -1.50 4.36
N PHE A 52 -3.49 -1.32 3.04
CA PHE A 52 -2.56 -0.34 2.50
C PHE A 52 -3.14 0.28 1.23
N THR A 53 -2.61 1.44 0.88
CA THR A 53 -3.03 2.18 -0.31
C THR A 53 -1.82 2.39 -1.20
N VAL A 54 -2.01 2.18 -2.50
CA VAL A 54 -0.99 2.39 -3.52
C VAL A 54 -1.43 3.56 -4.38
N THR A 55 -0.60 4.61 -4.39
CA THR A 55 -0.80 5.75 -5.29
C THR A 55 0.45 5.92 -6.13
N GLY A 56 0.31 6.62 -7.26
CA GLY A 56 1.48 6.89 -8.07
C GLY A 56 1.15 7.18 -9.51
N LYS A 57 2.20 7.14 -10.32
CA LYS A 57 2.11 7.54 -11.72
C LYS A 57 2.83 6.54 -12.60
N ASN A 58 2.24 6.26 -13.75
CA ASN A 58 2.86 5.45 -14.78
C ASN A 58 3.75 6.34 -15.63
N ASN A 59 5.05 6.23 -15.43
CA ASN A 59 6.06 7.03 -16.15
C ASN A 59 6.58 6.32 -17.39
N GLY A 60 6.14 5.10 -17.63
CA GLY A 60 6.67 4.29 -18.68
C GLY A 60 5.80 4.28 -19.93
N PRO A 61 6.23 3.50 -20.94
CA PRO A 61 5.56 3.51 -22.23
C PRO A 61 4.41 2.51 -22.34
N VAL A 62 4.13 1.71 -21.30
CA VAL A 62 3.15 0.63 -21.41
C VAL A 62 2.12 0.75 -20.32
N ALA A 63 0.90 0.27 -20.61
CA ALA A 63 -0.17 0.22 -19.63
C ALA A 63 0.07 -0.89 -18.61
N VAL A 64 -0.41 -0.68 -17.39
CA VAL A 64 -0.29 -1.63 -16.30
C VAL A 64 -1.67 -1.92 -15.75
N VAL A 65 -2.02 -3.20 -15.62
CA VAL A 65 -3.29 -3.61 -15.03
C VAL A 65 -3.07 -3.81 -13.54
N VAL A 66 -3.96 -3.22 -12.75
CA VAL A 66 -3.96 -3.35 -11.30
C VAL A 66 -4.99 -4.38 -10.90
N LEU A 67 -4.58 -5.37 -10.12
CA LEU A 67 -5.47 -6.41 -9.61
C LEU A 67 -5.31 -6.51 -8.10
N GLY A 68 -6.34 -7.04 -7.45
CA GLY A 68 -6.29 -7.37 -6.03
C GLY A 68 -6.57 -8.85 -5.86
N GLN A 69 -5.87 -9.47 -4.92
CA GLN A 69 -6.07 -10.90 -4.67
C GLN A 69 -6.15 -11.15 -3.18
N ALA A 70 -7.34 -11.54 -2.72
CA ALA A 70 -7.53 -11.98 -1.36
C ALA A 70 -6.97 -13.39 -1.21
N GLU A 71 -6.57 -13.73 0.01
CA GLU A 71 -5.98 -15.02 0.28
C GLU A 71 -6.91 -16.15 -0.13
N GLY A 72 -6.38 -17.11 -0.87
CA GLY A 72 -7.15 -18.28 -1.31
C GLY A 72 -8.14 -17.99 -2.42
N LYS A 73 -8.11 -16.80 -3.01
CA LYS A 73 -9.08 -16.43 -4.05
C LYS A 73 -8.36 -16.03 -5.32
N ALA A 74 -9.13 -16.01 -6.40
CA ALA A 74 -8.60 -15.56 -7.69
C ALA A 74 -8.38 -14.05 -7.67
N ALA A 75 -7.43 -13.59 -8.48
CA ALA A 75 -7.17 -12.16 -8.62
C ALA A 75 -8.34 -11.50 -9.34
N VAL A 76 -8.67 -10.28 -8.91
CA VAL A 76 -9.76 -9.49 -9.47
C VAL A 76 -9.17 -8.20 -10.02
N GLU A 77 -9.47 -7.90 -11.26
CA GLU A 77 -8.99 -6.69 -11.90
C GLU A 77 -9.62 -5.44 -11.28
N ARG A 78 -8.79 -4.45 -10.98
CA ARG A 78 -9.21 -3.22 -10.32
C ARG A 78 -9.12 -2.01 -11.23
N GLY A 79 -8.42 -2.11 -12.34
CA GLY A 79 -8.31 -1.03 -13.30
C GLY A 79 -7.03 -1.13 -14.10
N THR A 80 -6.90 -0.24 -15.06
CA THR A 80 -5.73 -0.15 -15.93
C THR A 80 -5.17 1.26 -15.86
N VAL A 81 -3.85 1.35 -15.70
CA VAL A 81 -3.14 2.63 -15.62
C VAL A 81 -2.41 2.82 -16.95
N ALA A 82 -2.93 3.72 -17.77
CA ALA A 82 -2.31 4.04 -19.06
C ALA A 82 -1.00 4.79 -18.85
N PRO A 83 -0.11 4.81 -19.87
CA PRO A 83 1.08 5.67 -19.80
C PRO A 83 0.69 7.12 -19.47
N GLY A 84 1.35 7.70 -18.49
CA GLY A 84 1.02 9.04 -17.98
C GLY A 84 -0.15 9.06 -17.01
N GLY A 85 -0.85 7.95 -16.84
CA GLY A 85 -1.96 7.89 -15.91
C GLY A 85 -1.51 7.70 -14.46
N THR A 86 -2.48 7.74 -13.54
CA THR A 86 -2.21 7.59 -12.12
C THR A 86 -2.90 6.36 -11.58
N VAL A 87 -2.35 5.82 -10.50
CA VAL A 87 -2.96 4.73 -9.75
C VAL A 87 -3.36 5.25 -8.38
N ASP A 88 -4.51 4.78 -7.89
CA ASP A 88 -4.99 5.08 -6.54
C ASP A 88 -5.88 3.92 -6.15
N ALA A 89 -5.32 2.97 -5.42
CA ALA A 89 -6.04 1.75 -5.07
C ALA A 89 -5.76 1.38 -3.62
N THR A 90 -6.79 0.95 -2.91
CA THR A 90 -6.69 0.53 -1.53
C THR A 90 -6.93 -0.97 -1.45
N PHE A 91 -6.11 -1.63 -0.65
CA PHE A 91 -6.15 -3.08 -0.46
C PHE A 91 -6.38 -3.39 1.01
N GLY A 92 -7.20 -4.40 1.28
CA GLY A 92 -7.56 -4.75 2.65
C GLY A 92 -6.54 -5.62 3.34
N PRO A 93 -6.80 -5.97 4.61
CA PRO A 93 -5.92 -6.88 5.33
C PRO A 93 -5.75 -8.19 4.59
N GLY A 94 -4.51 -8.64 4.47
CA GLY A 94 -4.18 -9.89 3.79
C GLY A 94 -4.29 -9.88 2.29
N GLU A 95 -4.80 -8.80 1.71
CA GLU A 95 -4.97 -8.70 0.26
C GLU A 95 -3.66 -8.33 -0.41
N MET A 96 -3.38 -8.96 -1.55
CA MET A 96 -2.19 -8.69 -2.34
C MET A 96 -2.53 -7.76 -3.48
N ALA A 97 -1.68 -6.78 -3.72
CA ALA A 97 -1.78 -5.93 -4.90
C ALA A 97 -0.92 -6.52 -6.01
N LEU A 98 -1.48 -6.60 -7.20
CA LEU A 98 -0.78 -7.09 -8.38
C LEU A 98 -0.75 -5.98 -9.42
N LEU A 99 0.43 -5.72 -9.98
CA LEU A 99 0.59 -4.77 -11.06
C LEU A 99 1.20 -5.52 -12.25
N ARG A 100 0.40 -5.72 -13.28
CA ARG A 100 0.76 -6.55 -14.42
C ARG A 100 1.20 -5.69 -15.59
N ASN A 101 2.40 -5.94 -16.08
CA ASN A 101 2.86 -5.33 -17.31
C ASN A 101 2.10 -5.97 -18.48
N THR A 102 1.43 -5.15 -19.28
CA THR A 102 0.64 -5.65 -20.40
C THR A 102 1.46 -5.91 -21.66
N SER A 103 2.74 -5.55 -21.65
CA SER A 103 3.62 -5.74 -22.82
C SER A 103 4.46 -6.98 -22.66
N ARG A 104 4.73 -7.62 -23.77
CA ARG A 104 5.66 -8.74 -23.81
C ARG A 104 7.05 -8.32 -24.30
N GLN A 105 7.24 -7.03 -24.57
CA GLN A 105 8.48 -6.54 -25.16
C GLN A 105 9.08 -5.36 -24.43
N LYS A 106 8.27 -4.61 -23.68
CA LYS A 106 8.75 -3.37 -23.07
C LYS A 106 8.59 -3.42 -21.55
N THR A 107 9.49 -2.75 -20.86
CA THR A 107 9.47 -2.62 -19.40
C THR A 107 8.47 -1.55 -19.00
N ALA A 108 7.65 -1.85 -18.02
CA ALA A 108 6.77 -0.86 -17.39
C ALA A 108 7.55 -0.12 -16.30
N ARG A 109 7.23 1.15 -16.12
CA ARG A 109 7.88 2.00 -15.11
C ARG A 109 6.83 2.82 -14.41
N LEU A 110 6.84 2.73 -13.07
CA LEU A 110 5.92 3.49 -12.25
C LEU A 110 6.68 4.11 -11.09
N LYS A 111 6.17 5.23 -10.62
CA LYS A 111 6.63 5.80 -9.37
C LYS A 111 5.49 5.66 -8.38
N LEU A 112 5.71 4.88 -7.33
CA LEU A 112 4.66 4.51 -6.40
C LEU A 112 4.93 5.08 -5.01
N LYS A 113 3.84 5.33 -4.31
CA LYS A 113 3.84 5.65 -2.89
C LYS A 113 2.84 4.70 -2.23
N ILE A 114 3.32 3.97 -1.25
CA ILE A 114 2.52 2.98 -0.54
C ILE A 114 2.40 3.45 0.90
N THR A 115 1.16 3.57 1.37
CA THR A 115 0.89 4.03 2.74
C THR A 115 -0.02 3.04 3.44
N GLY A 116 0.02 3.05 4.77
CA GLY A 116 -0.78 2.16 5.59
C GLY A 116 0.08 1.18 6.34
N ASP A 117 -0.36 -0.07 6.44
CA ASP A 117 0.41 -1.10 7.15
C ASP A 117 1.51 -1.62 6.23
N THR A 118 2.67 -0.97 6.28
CA THR A 118 3.80 -1.29 5.42
C THR A 118 4.86 -2.15 6.10
N SER A 119 4.65 -2.52 7.36
CA SER A 119 5.70 -3.12 8.17
C SER A 119 6.12 -4.51 7.69
N SER A 120 5.24 -5.22 6.99
CA SER A 120 5.54 -6.59 6.56
C SER A 120 5.10 -6.84 5.12
N LEU A 121 5.08 -5.80 4.30
CA LEU A 121 4.70 -5.96 2.90
C LEU A 121 5.83 -6.61 2.11
N GLY A 122 5.57 -7.82 1.59
CA GLY A 122 6.50 -8.47 0.69
C GLY A 122 6.42 -7.89 -0.71
N MET A 123 7.50 -7.99 -1.46
CA MET A 123 7.58 -7.52 -2.84
C MET A 123 8.26 -8.59 -3.67
N THR A 124 7.54 -9.12 -4.66
CA THR A 124 8.07 -10.14 -5.53
C THR A 124 7.60 -9.90 -6.96
N TYR A 125 8.13 -10.69 -7.89
CA TYR A 125 7.70 -10.69 -9.28
C TYR A 125 7.33 -12.11 -9.68
N SER A 126 6.35 -12.21 -10.58
CA SER A 126 5.96 -13.49 -11.16
C SER A 126 5.75 -13.33 -12.66
N GLY A 127 5.80 -14.46 -13.37
CA GLY A 127 5.49 -14.45 -14.79
C GLY A 127 3.99 -14.31 -15.04
N ASN A 128 3.63 -13.64 -16.12
CA ASN A 128 2.24 -13.53 -16.52
C ASN A 128 1.72 -14.86 -17.04
N PRO A 129 0.45 -15.17 -16.83
CA PRO A 129 -0.15 -16.40 -17.35
C PRO A 129 -0.22 -16.41 -18.86
#